data_9c41d10bb3fd4772ae22548fcef5915e
#
_entry.id   9c41d10bb3fd4772ae22548fcef5915e
#
_cell.length_a   1.000
_cell.length_b   1.000
_cell.length_c   1.000
_cell.angle_alpha   90.00
_cell.angle_beta   90.00
_cell.angle_gamma   90.00
#
_symmetry.space_group_name_H-M   'P 1'
#
loop_
_entity.id
_entity.type
_entity.pdbx_description
1 polymer ?
#
loop_
_entity_poly.entity_id
_entity_poly.type
_entity_poly.pdbx_seq_one_letter_code
_entity_poly.pdbx_strand_id
1 'polypeptide(L)'
;MTFLQDKYKRSDIHLSELTYIIIHDFDIYLRTVVGQNQNTATKTMKTFKTITILGRKMGVIHHDPFLNHSFHLEPVNRGFLTDEEILKIANKNLSIQRLELVRGLFVFSCFTGLAYIDVANLTPENIVTLDDKQWIMTKRQKTSVATNVLLLDIPKNIIEKYSGKTYRDGKLFPMLTNQRTNSYLKEIADICGIKKDLTFHMARHTFATMSLSKGVSMESVSKMLGHTNIKTTQIYARITNKKIEHDMEQLAGKLDKFNVA
;
A
#
# COMPACT_ATOMS: atom_id res chain seq x y z
N MET A 1 -31.77 -9.09 -6.88
CA MET A 1 -32.68 -8.31 -6.04
C MET A 1 -31.97 -7.08 -5.51
N THR A 2 -32.63 -5.95 -5.40
CA THR A 2 -32.06 -4.71 -4.89
C THR A 2 -32.50 -4.45 -3.46
N PHE A 3 -31.74 -3.72 -2.67
CA PHE A 3 -32.08 -3.35 -1.29
C PHE A 3 -33.53 -2.82 -1.14
N LEU A 4 -33.93 -1.89 -2.01
CA LEU A 4 -35.26 -1.28 -1.96
C LEU A 4 -36.37 -2.29 -2.22
N GLN A 5 -36.19 -3.24 -3.14
CA GLN A 5 -37.15 -4.30 -3.42
C GLN A 5 -37.26 -5.27 -2.24
N ASP A 6 -36.12 -5.66 -1.65
CA ASP A 6 -36.11 -6.63 -0.56
C ASP A 6 -36.75 -6.09 0.70
N LYS A 7 -36.32 -4.88 1.12
CA LYS A 7 -36.71 -4.32 2.42
C LYS A 7 -38.00 -3.50 2.35
N TYR A 8 -38.18 -2.71 1.28
CA TYR A 8 -39.27 -1.71 1.19
C TYR A 8 -40.32 -2.03 0.12
N LYS A 9 -40.13 -3.11 -0.65
CA LYS A 9 -41.02 -3.53 -1.76
C LYS A 9 -41.22 -2.42 -2.82
N ARG A 10 -40.20 -1.59 -3.00
CA ARG A 10 -40.17 -0.47 -3.95
C ARG A 10 -39.04 -0.66 -4.95
N SER A 11 -39.24 -0.22 -6.18
CA SER A 11 -38.18 -0.22 -7.22
C SER A 11 -37.25 0.96 -7.09
N ASP A 12 -37.74 2.11 -6.58
CA ASP A 12 -37.00 3.35 -6.40
C ASP A 12 -37.60 4.20 -5.29
N ILE A 13 -36.85 5.20 -4.79
CA ILE A 13 -37.32 6.22 -3.85
C ILE A 13 -36.78 7.61 -4.25
N HIS A 14 -37.55 8.65 -3.95
CA HIS A 14 -37.10 10.01 -4.10
C HIS A 14 -35.97 10.33 -3.11
N LEU A 15 -34.96 11.13 -3.55
CA LEU A 15 -33.85 11.53 -2.69
C LEU A 15 -34.33 12.31 -1.44
N SER A 16 -35.45 13.02 -1.55
CA SER A 16 -36.09 13.73 -0.42
C SER A 16 -36.68 12.80 0.63
N GLU A 17 -36.96 11.54 0.30
CA GLU A 17 -37.45 10.52 1.23
C GLU A 17 -36.34 9.80 2.02
N LEU A 18 -35.06 10.09 1.73
CA LEU A 18 -33.94 9.48 2.43
C LEU A 18 -33.91 9.90 3.90
N THR A 19 -34.25 8.97 4.78
CA THR A 19 -34.21 9.15 6.24
C THR A 19 -33.01 8.41 6.83
N TYR A 20 -32.67 8.72 8.09
CA TYR A 20 -31.67 7.95 8.84
C TYR A 20 -31.99 6.46 8.89
N ILE A 21 -33.26 6.07 8.98
CA ILE A 21 -33.67 4.66 9.02
C ILE A 21 -33.28 3.95 7.74
N ILE A 22 -33.51 4.56 6.57
CA ILE A 22 -33.12 3.98 5.28
C ILE A 22 -31.58 3.84 5.17
N ILE A 23 -30.84 4.83 5.65
CA ILE A 23 -29.35 4.78 5.69
C ILE A 23 -28.89 3.64 6.59
N HIS A 24 -29.44 3.50 7.78
CA HIS A 24 -29.10 2.45 8.73
C HIS A 24 -29.45 1.05 8.19
N ASP A 25 -30.65 0.89 7.64
CA ASP A 25 -31.06 -0.38 7.03
C ASP A 25 -30.20 -0.78 5.84
N PHE A 26 -29.76 0.18 5.03
CA PHE A 26 -28.83 -0.08 3.93
C PHE A 26 -27.45 -0.51 4.41
N ASP A 27 -26.93 0.09 5.49
CA ASP A 27 -25.67 -0.33 6.10
C ASP A 27 -25.74 -1.79 6.60
N ILE A 28 -26.85 -2.16 7.27
CA ILE A 28 -27.10 -3.54 7.70
C ILE A 28 -27.17 -4.47 6.48
N TYR A 29 -27.95 -4.11 5.45
CA TYR A 29 -28.08 -4.90 4.23
C TYR A 29 -26.75 -5.18 3.55
N LEU A 30 -25.87 -4.18 3.45
CA LEU A 30 -24.51 -4.35 2.89
C LEU A 30 -23.70 -5.41 3.63
N ARG A 31 -23.85 -5.49 4.95
CA ARG A 31 -23.12 -6.44 5.79
C ARG A 31 -23.74 -7.83 5.82
N THR A 32 -25.05 -7.92 5.96
CA THR A 32 -25.75 -9.17 6.23
C THR A 32 -26.18 -9.90 4.95
N VAL A 33 -26.64 -9.16 3.94
CA VAL A 33 -27.17 -9.74 2.70
C VAL A 33 -26.12 -9.74 1.58
N VAL A 34 -25.40 -8.60 1.39
CA VAL A 34 -24.36 -8.51 0.38
C VAL A 34 -23.05 -9.14 0.85
N GLY A 35 -22.86 -9.33 2.16
CA GLY A 35 -21.67 -9.96 2.74
C GLY A 35 -20.42 -9.06 2.70
N GLN A 36 -20.58 -7.75 2.63
CA GLN A 36 -19.44 -6.83 2.67
C GLN A 36 -18.80 -6.81 4.07
N ASN A 37 -17.47 -6.88 4.12
CA ASN A 37 -16.76 -6.63 5.37
C ASN A 37 -16.92 -5.19 5.83
N GLN A 38 -16.63 -4.93 7.13
CA GLN A 38 -16.78 -3.64 7.80
C GLN A 38 -16.20 -2.47 6.99
N ASN A 39 -14.98 -2.60 6.50
CA ASN A 39 -14.29 -1.53 5.79
C ASN A 39 -14.88 -1.26 4.40
N THR A 40 -15.34 -2.30 3.72
CA THR A 40 -16.00 -2.17 2.40
C THR A 40 -17.35 -1.50 2.55
N ALA A 41 -18.19 -1.98 3.48
CA ALA A 41 -19.48 -1.36 3.79
C ALA A 41 -19.30 0.13 4.18
N THR A 42 -18.37 0.44 5.08
CA THR A 42 -18.06 1.82 5.46
C THR A 42 -17.65 2.69 4.28
N LYS A 43 -16.86 2.18 3.32
CA LYS A 43 -16.51 2.92 2.09
C LYS A 43 -17.71 3.16 1.19
N THR A 44 -18.56 2.15 1.00
CA THR A 44 -19.82 2.27 0.25
C THR A 44 -20.70 3.36 0.87
N MET A 45 -20.88 3.34 2.19
CA MET A 45 -21.66 4.33 2.93
C MET A 45 -21.07 5.75 2.82
N LYS A 46 -19.73 5.90 2.86
CA LYS A 46 -19.07 7.20 2.64
C LYS A 46 -19.30 7.74 1.22
N THR A 47 -19.28 6.87 0.21
CA THR A 47 -19.61 7.25 -1.17
C THR A 47 -21.07 7.70 -1.26
N PHE A 48 -21.99 6.99 -0.63
CA PHE A 48 -23.38 7.35 -0.57
C PHE A 48 -23.58 8.71 0.14
N LYS A 49 -22.91 8.94 1.27
CA LYS A 49 -22.91 10.26 1.93
C LYS A 49 -22.46 11.38 1.00
N THR A 50 -21.46 11.15 0.16
CA THR A 50 -20.99 12.17 -0.81
C THR A 50 -22.10 12.54 -1.80
N ILE A 51 -22.91 11.57 -2.24
CA ILE A 51 -24.07 11.79 -3.12
C ILE A 51 -25.14 12.60 -2.39
N THR A 52 -25.45 12.26 -1.14
CA THR A 52 -26.46 13.03 -0.36
C THR A 52 -26.02 14.46 -0.06
N ILE A 53 -24.72 14.69 0.16
CA ILE A 53 -24.16 16.04 0.29
C ILE A 53 -24.37 16.83 -1.01
N LEU A 54 -24.15 16.21 -2.16
CA LEU A 54 -24.41 16.86 -3.46
C LEU A 54 -25.89 17.18 -3.62
N GLY A 55 -26.80 16.23 -3.29
CA GLY A 55 -28.25 16.45 -3.33
C GLY A 55 -28.70 17.59 -2.42
N ARG A 56 -28.08 17.75 -1.25
CA ARG A 56 -28.32 18.90 -0.36
C ARG A 56 -27.86 20.22 -0.98
N LYS A 57 -26.68 20.26 -1.58
CA LYS A 57 -26.17 21.46 -2.29
C LYS A 57 -27.05 21.87 -3.46
N MET A 58 -27.71 20.90 -4.09
CA MET A 58 -28.66 21.14 -5.19
C MET A 58 -30.08 21.47 -4.71
N GLY A 59 -30.33 21.50 -3.41
CA GLY A 59 -31.66 21.75 -2.83
C GLY A 59 -32.67 20.60 -2.97
N VAL A 60 -32.24 19.41 -3.39
CA VAL A 60 -33.10 18.22 -3.56
C VAL A 60 -33.32 17.51 -2.22
N ILE A 61 -32.34 17.56 -1.33
CA ILE A 61 -32.41 16.99 0.03
C ILE A 61 -32.34 18.14 1.04
N HIS A 62 -33.35 18.30 1.87
CA HIS A 62 -33.45 19.42 2.83
C HIS A 62 -32.81 19.11 4.18
N HIS A 63 -32.60 17.83 4.54
CA HIS A 63 -32.02 17.40 5.80
C HIS A 63 -30.80 16.48 5.55
N ASP A 64 -29.96 16.27 6.55
CA ASP A 64 -28.84 15.32 6.43
C ASP A 64 -29.27 13.93 6.90
N PRO A 65 -29.49 12.95 5.98
CA PRO A 65 -29.89 11.60 6.37
C PRO A 65 -28.79 10.83 7.09
N PHE A 66 -27.52 11.31 7.03
CA PHE A 66 -26.36 10.74 7.71
C PHE A 66 -26.01 11.42 9.04
N LEU A 67 -26.83 12.35 9.55
CA LEU A 67 -26.51 13.14 10.74
C LEU A 67 -26.12 12.27 11.94
N ASN A 68 -26.85 11.18 12.17
CA ASN A 68 -26.63 10.25 13.28
C ASN A 68 -25.85 8.97 12.88
N HIS A 69 -25.33 8.90 11.64
CA HIS A 69 -24.60 7.73 11.18
C HIS A 69 -23.10 7.87 11.46
N SER A 70 -22.55 6.97 12.27
CA SER A 70 -21.12 6.91 12.56
C SER A 70 -20.39 5.97 11.61
N PHE A 71 -19.23 6.42 11.11
CA PHE A 71 -18.38 5.63 10.23
C PHE A 71 -17.27 4.99 11.04
N HIS A 72 -17.28 3.67 11.14
CA HIS A 72 -16.23 2.93 11.80
C HIS A 72 -15.36 2.20 10.77
N LEU A 73 -14.04 2.37 10.87
CA LEU A 73 -13.04 1.62 10.08
C LEU A 73 -12.22 0.75 11.01
N GLU A 74 -12.14 -0.52 10.71
CA GLU A 74 -11.28 -1.45 11.41
C GLU A 74 -9.85 -1.34 10.90
N PRO A 75 -8.85 -1.36 11.81
CA PRO A 75 -7.46 -1.40 11.42
C PRO A 75 -7.16 -2.67 10.61
N VAL A 76 -6.58 -2.52 9.42
CA VAL A 76 -6.17 -3.67 8.60
C VAL A 76 -4.69 -3.92 8.79
N ASN A 77 -4.35 -5.05 9.40
CA ASN A 77 -2.97 -5.52 9.43
C ASN A 77 -2.64 -6.26 8.12
N ARG A 78 -1.89 -5.61 7.24
CA ARG A 78 -1.55 -6.18 5.92
C ARG A 78 -0.30 -7.05 5.95
N GLY A 79 0.38 -7.14 7.10
CA GLY A 79 1.62 -7.87 7.24
C GLY A 79 2.80 -7.24 6.47
N PHE A 80 3.97 -7.80 6.68
CA PHE A 80 5.22 -7.52 5.99
C PHE A 80 6.08 -8.77 6.02
N LEU A 81 7.12 -8.83 5.20
CA LEU A 81 8.10 -9.92 5.23
C LEU A 81 9.23 -9.62 6.19
N THR A 82 9.69 -10.65 6.89
CA THR A 82 10.95 -10.60 7.66
C THR A 82 12.15 -10.64 6.71
N ASP A 83 13.33 -10.25 7.21
CA ASP A 83 14.59 -10.35 6.44
C ASP A 83 14.82 -11.79 5.92
N GLU A 84 14.52 -12.80 6.75
CA GLU A 84 14.64 -14.21 6.37
C GLU A 84 13.68 -14.61 5.25
N GLU A 85 12.43 -14.15 5.30
CA GLU A 85 11.43 -14.42 4.27
C GLU A 85 11.80 -13.75 2.93
N ILE A 86 12.35 -12.51 2.98
CA ILE A 86 12.85 -11.83 1.78
C ILE A 86 14.00 -12.63 1.18
N LEU A 87 14.97 -13.09 2.01
CA LEU A 87 16.10 -13.89 1.56
C LEU A 87 15.65 -15.23 0.96
N LYS A 88 14.65 -15.90 1.56
CA LYS A 88 14.08 -17.13 1.00
C LYS A 88 13.51 -16.89 -0.41
N ILE A 89 12.78 -15.81 -0.61
CA ILE A 89 12.23 -15.44 -1.94
C ILE A 89 13.36 -15.09 -2.90
N ALA A 90 14.29 -14.23 -2.50
CA ALA A 90 15.35 -13.72 -3.36
C ALA A 90 16.27 -14.84 -3.87
N ASN A 91 16.60 -15.80 -2.99
CA ASN A 91 17.57 -16.86 -3.29
C ASN A 91 16.93 -18.15 -3.84
N LYS A 92 15.59 -18.23 -3.91
CA LYS A 92 14.93 -19.41 -4.43
C LYS A 92 15.23 -19.60 -5.92
N ASN A 93 15.71 -20.76 -6.29
CA ASN A 93 15.85 -21.10 -7.71
C ASN A 93 14.45 -21.35 -8.31
N LEU A 94 14.08 -20.52 -9.27
CA LEU A 94 12.80 -20.61 -9.99
C LEU A 94 13.11 -20.88 -11.48
N SER A 95 12.86 -22.10 -11.95
CA SER A 95 13.08 -22.48 -13.36
C SER A 95 12.03 -21.87 -14.31
N ILE A 96 10.91 -21.39 -13.78
CA ILE A 96 9.79 -20.87 -14.57
C ILE A 96 9.98 -19.36 -14.77
N GLN A 97 10.20 -18.94 -16.01
CA GLN A 97 10.54 -17.56 -16.37
C GLN A 97 9.53 -16.51 -15.87
N ARG A 98 8.21 -16.84 -15.89
CA ARG A 98 7.19 -15.91 -15.38
C ARG A 98 7.29 -15.66 -13.87
N LEU A 99 7.65 -16.69 -13.11
CA LEU A 99 7.85 -16.57 -11.65
C LEU A 99 9.12 -15.83 -11.33
N GLU A 100 10.19 -16.09 -12.09
CA GLU A 100 11.47 -15.37 -11.95
C GLU A 100 11.30 -13.87 -12.18
N LEU A 101 10.52 -13.48 -13.21
CA LEU A 101 10.18 -12.09 -13.47
C LEU A 101 9.44 -11.47 -12.27
N VAL A 102 8.37 -12.12 -11.82
CA VAL A 102 7.53 -11.58 -10.73
C VAL A 102 8.33 -11.50 -9.43
N ARG A 103 9.17 -12.49 -9.13
CA ARG A 103 10.11 -12.45 -8.00
C ARG A 103 11.03 -11.23 -8.08
N GLY A 104 11.67 -11.02 -9.23
CA GLY A 104 12.57 -9.87 -9.44
C GLY A 104 11.89 -8.55 -9.19
N LEU A 105 10.70 -8.33 -9.77
CA LEU A 105 9.91 -7.11 -9.58
C LEU A 105 9.44 -6.92 -8.13
N PHE A 106 9.06 -8.01 -7.47
CA PHE A 106 8.65 -7.97 -6.07
C PHE A 106 9.81 -7.62 -5.14
N VAL A 107 10.96 -8.28 -5.31
CA VAL A 107 12.19 -7.98 -4.55
C VAL A 107 12.63 -6.54 -4.83
N PHE A 108 12.60 -6.08 -6.08
CA PHE A 108 12.87 -4.68 -6.42
C PHE A 108 11.99 -3.73 -5.61
N SER A 109 10.69 -4.01 -5.52
CA SER A 109 9.77 -3.21 -4.71
C SER A 109 10.04 -3.31 -3.20
N CYS A 110 10.54 -4.46 -2.70
CA CYS A 110 10.95 -4.61 -1.29
C CYS A 110 12.13 -3.71 -0.91
N PHE A 111 12.98 -3.33 -1.88
CA PHE A 111 14.16 -2.48 -1.63
C PHE A 111 14.03 -1.04 -2.16
N THR A 112 12.92 -0.71 -2.83
CA THR A 112 12.67 0.65 -3.33
C THR A 112 11.40 1.28 -2.74
N GLY A 113 10.49 0.46 -2.20
CA GLY A 113 9.20 0.91 -1.68
C GLY A 113 8.21 1.36 -2.74
N LEU A 114 8.53 1.23 -4.03
CA LEU A 114 7.64 1.64 -5.11
C LEU A 114 6.40 0.74 -5.16
N ALA A 115 5.23 1.34 -5.43
CA ALA A 115 4.01 0.58 -5.64
C ALA A 115 4.03 -0.07 -7.04
N TYR A 116 3.19 -1.12 -7.23
CA TYR A 116 3.08 -1.81 -8.51
C TYR A 116 2.97 -0.86 -9.71
N ILE A 117 2.07 0.12 -9.63
CA ILE A 117 1.84 1.05 -10.74
C ILE A 117 3.04 1.97 -10.98
N ASP A 118 3.77 2.34 -9.93
CA ASP A 118 4.95 3.18 -10.04
C ASP A 118 6.10 2.38 -10.68
N VAL A 119 6.29 1.10 -10.31
CA VAL A 119 7.25 0.19 -10.97
C VAL A 119 6.87 -0.03 -12.44
N ALA A 120 5.58 -0.25 -12.73
CA ALA A 120 5.08 -0.46 -14.08
C ALA A 120 5.29 0.76 -15.00
N ASN A 121 5.39 1.95 -14.42
CA ASN A 121 5.57 3.19 -15.18
C ASN A 121 7.03 3.66 -15.24
N LEU A 122 7.97 2.97 -14.58
CA LEU A 122 9.38 3.35 -14.66
C LEU A 122 9.90 3.26 -16.10
N THR A 123 10.68 4.28 -16.47
CA THR A 123 11.45 4.34 -17.70
C THR A 123 12.94 4.51 -17.36
N PRO A 124 13.86 4.30 -18.30
CA PRO A 124 15.28 4.52 -18.06
C PRO A 124 15.60 5.94 -17.59
N GLU A 125 14.84 6.95 -18.04
CA GLU A 125 15.03 8.36 -17.67
C GLU A 125 14.72 8.63 -16.19
N ASN A 126 14.01 7.71 -15.52
CA ASN A 126 13.80 7.82 -14.09
C ASN A 126 15.04 7.42 -13.26
N ILE A 127 16.05 6.81 -13.90
CA ILE A 127 17.31 6.45 -13.24
C ILE A 127 18.32 7.57 -13.50
N VAL A 128 18.58 8.36 -12.47
CA VAL A 128 19.43 9.54 -12.54
C VAL A 128 20.68 9.34 -11.69
N THR A 129 21.85 9.69 -12.23
CA THR A 129 23.11 9.68 -11.47
C THR A 129 23.36 11.07 -10.89
N LEU A 130 23.47 11.14 -9.55
CA LEU A 130 23.86 12.34 -8.80
C LEU A 130 24.97 11.98 -7.84
N ASP A 131 26.07 12.73 -7.86
CA ASP A 131 27.24 12.52 -7.00
C ASP A 131 27.69 11.05 -6.98
N ASP A 132 27.88 10.46 -8.16
CA ASP A 132 28.26 9.05 -8.40
C ASP A 132 27.30 8.00 -7.85
N LYS A 133 26.11 8.42 -7.42
CA LYS A 133 25.06 7.53 -6.91
C LYS A 133 23.85 7.52 -7.83
N GLN A 134 23.30 6.35 -8.06
CA GLN A 134 22.09 6.19 -8.86
C GLN A 134 20.85 6.33 -8.00
N TRP A 135 19.90 7.11 -8.49
CA TRP A 135 18.63 7.38 -7.84
C TRP A 135 17.47 7.05 -8.77
N ILE A 136 16.38 6.55 -8.19
CA ILE A 136 15.08 6.59 -8.85
C ILE A 136 14.45 7.93 -8.55
N MET A 137 14.20 8.73 -9.58
CA MET A 137 13.47 9.99 -9.47
C MET A 137 12.17 9.89 -10.27
N THR A 138 11.04 9.88 -9.57
CA THR A 138 9.73 9.73 -10.17
C THR A 138 8.66 10.48 -9.37
N LYS A 139 7.45 10.51 -9.91
CA LYS A 139 6.27 11.00 -9.19
C LYS A 139 5.31 9.85 -8.96
N ARG A 140 4.84 9.72 -7.73
CA ARG A 140 3.87 8.68 -7.37
C ARG A 140 2.57 8.87 -8.14
N GLN A 141 2.14 7.84 -8.87
CA GLN A 141 0.92 7.88 -9.70
C GLN A 141 -0.34 8.29 -8.92
N LYS A 142 -0.49 7.81 -7.68
CA LYS A 142 -1.70 8.06 -6.88
C LYS A 142 -1.78 9.46 -6.27
N THR A 143 -0.65 10.10 -5.97
CA THR A 143 -0.60 11.35 -5.17
C THR A 143 0.12 12.48 -5.87
N SER A 144 0.75 12.21 -7.02
CA SER A 144 1.63 13.13 -7.77
C SER A 144 2.81 13.69 -6.93
N VAL A 145 3.08 13.09 -5.77
CA VAL A 145 4.20 13.49 -4.89
C VAL A 145 5.50 12.95 -5.48
N ALA A 146 6.53 13.79 -5.51
CA ALA A 146 7.87 13.40 -5.89
C ALA A 146 8.39 12.29 -4.96
N THR A 147 8.98 11.27 -5.54
CA THR A 147 9.53 10.10 -4.85
C THR A 147 10.96 9.90 -5.34
N ASN A 148 11.92 10.06 -4.44
CA ASN A 148 13.33 9.89 -4.71
C ASN A 148 13.85 8.75 -3.84
N VAL A 149 14.40 7.72 -4.47
CA VAL A 149 14.93 6.54 -3.79
C VAL A 149 16.35 6.27 -4.26
N LEU A 150 17.30 6.23 -3.34
CA LEU A 150 18.67 5.82 -3.64
C LEU A 150 18.66 4.34 -4.02
N LEU A 151 19.25 4.00 -5.16
CA LEU A 151 19.41 2.62 -5.59
C LEU A 151 20.54 1.95 -4.81
N LEU A 152 20.16 0.94 -4.03
CA LEU A 152 21.08 -0.01 -3.42
C LEU A 152 21.49 -1.09 -4.46
N ASP A 153 22.47 -1.93 -4.13
CA ASP A 153 23.02 -2.91 -5.10
C ASP A 153 21.95 -3.93 -5.57
N ILE A 154 21.09 -4.41 -4.68
CA ILE A 154 20.05 -5.38 -5.05
C ILE A 154 19.12 -4.84 -6.16
N PRO A 155 18.47 -3.67 -6.02
CA PRO A 155 17.66 -3.14 -7.11
C PRO A 155 18.48 -2.74 -8.35
N LYS A 156 19.77 -2.34 -8.23
CA LYS A 156 20.64 -2.12 -9.39
C LYS A 156 20.82 -3.39 -10.21
N ASN A 157 21.21 -4.50 -9.56
CA ASN A 157 21.40 -5.79 -10.23
C ASN A 157 20.10 -6.27 -10.93
N ILE A 158 18.92 -5.96 -10.33
CA ILE A 158 17.67 -6.29 -10.97
C ILE A 158 17.44 -5.41 -12.21
N ILE A 159 17.74 -4.12 -12.17
CA ILE A 159 17.68 -3.24 -13.35
C ILE A 159 18.60 -3.74 -14.45
N GLU A 160 19.84 -4.05 -14.12
CA GLU A 160 20.85 -4.54 -15.07
C GLU A 160 20.40 -5.81 -15.80
N LYS A 161 19.73 -6.74 -15.09
CA LYS A 161 19.18 -7.97 -15.68
C LYS A 161 18.17 -7.68 -16.81
N TYR A 162 17.50 -6.54 -16.77
CA TYR A 162 16.52 -6.13 -17.77
C TYR A 162 17.01 -5.03 -18.69
N SER A 163 18.22 -4.51 -18.47
CA SER A 163 18.85 -3.49 -19.32
C SER A 163 19.14 -4.02 -20.74
N GLY A 164 19.27 -3.12 -21.71
CA GLY A 164 19.56 -3.48 -23.09
C GLY A 164 18.40 -4.09 -23.87
N LYS A 165 17.20 -4.21 -23.25
CA LYS A 165 15.97 -4.65 -23.93
C LYS A 165 14.99 -3.52 -24.02
N THR A 166 14.37 -3.36 -25.18
CA THR A 166 13.26 -2.41 -25.35
C THR A 166 11.96 -3.10 -25.02
N TYR A 167 11.29 -2.63 -23.98
CA TYR A 167 9.96 -3.08 -23.62
C TYR A 167 8.90 -2.13 -24.16
N ARG A 168 7.64 -2.59 -24.16
CA ARG A 168 6.52 -1.81 -24.63
C ARG A 168 6.50 -0.43 -23.95
N ASP A 169 6.24 0.62 -24.71
CA ASP A 169 6.12 2.01 -24.27
C ASP A 169 7.39 2.56 -23.56
N GLY A 170 8.60 2.05 -23.92
CA GLY A 170 9.86 2.53 -23.35
C GLY A 170 10.03 2.23 -21.85
N LYS A 171 9.30 1.25 -21.31
CA LYS A 171 9.35 0.91 -19.88
C LYS A 171 10.65 0.20 -19.50
N LEU A 172 11.04 0.36 -18.23
CA LEU A 172 12.24 -0.26 -17.67
C LEU A 172 12.10 -1.78 -17.50
N PHE A 173 10.87 -2.26 -17.23
CA PHE A 173 10.57 -3.65 -16.93
C PHE A 173 9.43 -4.21 -17.78
N PRO A 174 9.47 -5.52 -18.13
CA PRO A 174 8.31 -6.21 -18.69
C PRO A 174 7.28 -6.44 -17.58
N MET A 175 6.13 -5.80 -17.69
CA MET A 175 5.10 -5.87 -16.65
C MET A 175 3.95 -6.80 -17.06
N LEU A 176 3.48 -7.60 -16.10
CA LEU A 176 2.21 -8.32 -16.16
C LEU A 176 1.12 -7.47 -15.51
N THR A 177 -0.15 -7.81 -15.68
CA THR A 177 -1.23 -7.14 -14.93
C THR A 177 -1.06 -7.36 -13.42
N ASN A 178 -1.51 -6.41 -12.59
CA ASN A 178 -1.41 -6.52 -11.12
C ASN A 178 -2.09 -7.80 -10.59
N GLN A 179 -3.20 -8.19 -11.20
CA GLN A 179 -3.92 -9.41 -10.83
C GLN A 179 -3.07 -10.66 -11.09
N ARG A 180 -2.46 -10.78 -12.28
CA ARG A 180 -1.56 -11.90 -12.61
C ARG A 180 -0.31 -11.89 -11.73
N THR A 181 0.27 -10.73 -11.48
CA THR A 181 1.42 -10.57 -10.59
C THR A 181 1.11 -11.11 -9.20
N ASN A 182 -0.05 -10.73 -8.63
CA ASN A 182 -0.47 -11.22 -7.31
C ASN A 182 -0.77 -12.73 -7.30
N SER A 183 -1.34 -13.27 -8.39
CA SER A 183 -1.53 -14.72 -8.51
C SER A 183 -0.20 -15.49 -8.48
N TYR A 184 0.80 -15.02 -9.22
CA TYR A 184 2.14 -15.63 -9.22
C TYR A 184 2.92 -15.42 -7.92
N LEU A 185 2.66 -14.33 -7.20
CA LEU A 185 3.24 -14.14 -5.87
C LEU A 185 2.73 -15.19 -4.86
N LYS A 186 1.49 -15.63 -4.97
CA LYS A 186 0.96 -16.74 -4.15
C LYS A 186 1.68 -18.05 -4.47
N GLU A 187 1.87 -18.35 -5.76
CA GLU A 187 2.64 -19.53 -6.21
C GLU A 187 4.09 -19.48 -5.67
N ILE A 188 4.73 -18.30 -5.71
CA ILE A 188 6.08 -18.11 -5.14
C ILE A 188 6.07 -18.30 -3.61
N ALA A 189 5.05 -17.80 -2.91
CA ALA A 189 4.92 -18.01 -1.47
C ALA A 189 4.85 -19.49 -1.11
N ASP A 190 4.02 -20.25 -1.83
CA ASP A 190 3.88 -21.70 -1.64
C ASP A 190 5.21 -22.42 -1.88
N ILE A 191 5.91 -22.12 -2.99
CA ILE A 191 7.23 -22.70 -3.32
C ILE A 191 8.29 -22.36 -2.25
N CYS A 192 8.20 -21.18 -1.63
CA CYS A 192 9.13 -20.73 -0.58
C CYS A 192 8.71 -21.16 0.83
N GLY A 193 7.55 -21.81 1.01
CA GLY A 193 7.00 -22.19 2.31
C GLY A 193 6.61 -20.98 3.18
N ILE A 194 6.16 -19.89 2.56
CA ILE A 194 5.73 -18.66 3.25
C ILE A 194 4.22 -18.69 3.40
N LYS A 195 3.73 -18.74 4.65
CA LYS A 195 2.30 -18.83 4.97
C LYS A 195 1.54 -17.49 4.89
N LYS A 196 2.17 -16.43 4.37
CA LYS A 196 1.55 -15.11 4.22
C LYS A 196 0.91 -14.99 2.84
N ASP A 197 -0.26 -14.34 2.74
CA ASP A 197 -0.89 -14.01 1.46
C ASP A 197 -0.09 -12.89 0.76
N LEU A 198 0.89 -13.28 -0.06
CA LEU A 198 1.76 -12.35 -0.73
C LEU A 198 0.98 -11.54 -1.78
N THR A 199 1.06 -10.24 -1.64
CA THR A 199 0.59 -9.28 -2.64
C THR A 199 1.70 -8.31 -2.98
N PHE A 200 1.69 -7.74 -4.18
CA PHE A 200 2.72 -6.77 -4.57
C PHE A 200 2.79 -5.57 -3.59
N HIS A 201 1.66 -5.19 -3.02
CA HIS A 201 1.61 -4.12 -2.04
C HIS A 201 2.36 -4.45 -0.73
N MET A 202 2.46 -5.74 -0.38
CA MET A 202 3.25 -6.18 0.80
C MET A 202 4.74 -5.84 0.66
N ALA A 203 5.30 -5.82 -0.56
CA ALA A 203 6.68 -5.37 -0.76
C ALA A 203 6.92 -3.96 -0.23
N ARG A 204 5.99 -3.05 -0.48
CA ARG A 204 6.07 -1.68 0.02
C ARG A 204 5.93 -1.59 1.53
N HIS A 205 5.07 -2.41 2.15
CA HIS A 205 4.99 -2.55 3.61
C HIS A 205 6.30 -3.07 4.18
N THR A 206 6.89 -4.07 3.53
CA THR A 206 8.18 -4.65 3.88
C THR A 206 9.30 -3.61 3.82
N PHE A 207 9.39 -2.84 2.74
CA PHE A 207 10.35 -1.73 2.64
C PHE A 207 10.22 -0.74 3.79
N ALA A 208 9.00 -0.29 4.07
CA ALA A 208 8.75 0.68 5.12
C ALA A 208 9.16 0.16 6.50
N THR A 209 8.71 -1.06 6.84
CA THR A 209 9.00 -1.66 8.15
C THR A 209 10.48 -1.98 8.30
N MET A 210 11.11 -2.55 7.26
CA MET A 210 12.54 -2.85 7.24
C MET A 210 13.39 -1.59 7.40
N SER A 211 13.08 -0.52 6.66
CA SER A 211 13.83 0.74 6.72
C SER A 211 13.73 1.38 8.11
N LEU A 212 12.53 1.44 8.69
CA LEU A 212 12.33 1.97 10.04
C LEU A 212 13.03 1.12 11.12
N SER A 213 12.98 -0.22 10.99
CA SER A 213 13.65 -1.11 11.95
C SER A 213 15.18 -1.00 11.89
N LYS A 214 15.73 -0.62 10.74
CA LYS A 214 17.17 -0.39 10.51
C LYS A 214 17.59 1.07 10.77
N GLY A 215 16.74 1.89 11.39
CA GLY A 215 17.10 3.24 11.86
C GLY A 215 16.89 4.36 10.85
N VAL A 216 16.33 4.10 9.68
CA VAL A 216 15.97 5.19 8.75
C VAL A 216 14.84 6.01 9.36
N SER A 217 14.96 7.35 9.32
CA SER A 217 13.94 8.23 9.92
C SER A 217 12.58 8.10 9.24
N MET A 218 11.52 8.32 10.00
CA MET A 218 10.14 8.23 9.49
C MET A 218 9.89 9.24 8.36
N GLU A 219 10.48 10.42 8.46
CA GLU A 219 10.41 11.50 7.46
C GLU A 219 11.04 11.04 6.14
N SER A 220 12.23 10.43 6.21
CA SER A 220 12.91 9.89 5.03
C SER A 220 12.11 8.77 4.37
N VAL A 221 11.61 7.82 5.19
CA VAL A 221 10.74 6.73 4.68
C VAL A 221 9.45 7.31 4.06
N SER A 222 8.83 8.30 4.71
CA SER A 222 7.63 8.96 4.20
C SER A 222 7.88 9.61 2.82
N LYS A 223 9.02 10.29 2.66
CA LYS A 223 9.46 10.91 1.40
C LYS A 223 9.71 9.86 0.32
N MET A 224 10.49 8.80 0.62
CA MET A 224 10.76 7.70 -0.31
C MET A 224 9.48 7.00 -0.77
N LEU A 225 8.49 6.90 0.13
CA LEU A 225 7.18 6.34 -0.19
C LEU A 225 6.24 7.33 -0.91
N GLY A 226 6.56 8.60 -1.04
CA GLY A 226 5.68 9.62 -1.62
C GLY A 226 4.36 9.77 -0.86
N HIS A 227 4.39 9.74 0.47
CA HIS A 227 3.22 10.00 1.29
C HIS A 227 3.01 11.51 1.46
N THR A 228 1.78 11.97 1.25
CA THR A 228 1.39 13.37 1.51
C THR A 228 1.26 13.70 2.98
N ASN A 229 1.04 12.67 3.82
CA ASN A 229 0.87 12.80 5.26
C ASN A 229 1.69 11.71 5.98
N ILE A 230 2.53 12.13 6.90
CA ILE A 230 3.41 11.26 7.69
C ILE A 230 2.62 10.24 8.53
N LYS A 231 1.36 10.55 8.91
CA LYS A 231 0.46 9.60 9.58
C LYS A 231 0.27 8.30 8.79
N THR A 232 0.39 8.36 7.45
CA THR A 232 0.35 7.16 6.60
C THR A 232 1.58 6.28 6.81
N THR A 233 2.72 6.85 7.20
CA THR A 233 3.96 6.11 7.51
C THR A 233 3.95 5.59 8.94
N GLN A 234 3.26 6.25 9.86
CA GLN A 234 3.17 5.84 11.27
C GLN A 234 2.56 4.44 11.46
N ILE A 235 1.74 3.95 10.53
CA ILE A 235 1.20 2.59 10.58
C ILE A 235 2.30 1.51 10.54
N TYR A 236 3.48 1.83 10.02
CA TYR A 236 4.64 0.93 9.98
C TYR A 236 5.53 1.07 11.21
N ALA A 237 5.44 2.16 11.92
CA ALA A 237 6.21 2.45 13.12
C ALA A 237 5.59 1.74 14.34
N ARG A 238 5.47 0.41 14.27
CA ARG A 238 5.31 -0.37 15.49
C ARG A 238 6.64 -0.31 16.22
N ILE A 239 6.73 0.61 17.20
CA ILE A 239 7.89 0.70 18.08
C ILE A 239 7.97 -0.64 18.82
N THR A 240 8.89 -1.50 18.41
CA THR A 240 9.20 -2.73 19.12
C THR A 240 10.17 -2.39 20.26
N ASN A 241 10.16 -3.19 21.35
CA ASN A 241 11.15 -3.04 22.41
C ASN A 241 12.58 -3.05 21.87
N LYS A 242 12.85 -3.86 20.82
CA LYS A 242 14.13 -3.88 20.11
C LYS A 242 14.51 -2.53 19.48
N LYS A 243 13.54 -1.78 18.97
CA LYS A 243 13.80 -0.45 18.41
C LYS A 243 14.13 0.55 19.54
N ILE A 244 13.39 0.48 20.65
CA ILE A 244 13.66 1.32 21.82
C ILE A 244 15.06 1.02 22.38
N GLU A 245 15.39 -0.27 22.54
CA GLU A 245 16.70 -0.75 22.99
C GLU A 245 17.83 -0.20 22.09
N HIS A 246 17.72 -0.40 20.80
CA HIS A 246 18.70 0.11 19.83
C HIS A 246 18.86 1.64 19.86
N ASP A 247 17.75 2.39 19.92
CA ASP A 247 17.79 3.85 19.99
C ASP A 247 18.43 4.34 21.31
N MET A 248 18.17 3.63 22.41
CA MET A 248 18.78 3.91 23.72
C MET A 248 20.26 3.55 23.76
N GLU A 249 20.69 2.45 23.14
CA GLU A 249 22.10 2.09 22.99
C GLU A 249 22.87 3.14 22.17
N GLN A 250 22.29 3.62 21.06
CA GLN A 250 22.88 4.71 20.29
C GLN A 250 22.96 6.02 21.09
N LEU A 251 21.96 6.31 21.91
CA LEU A 251 21.98 7.47 22.80
C LEU A 251 23.07 7.31 23.87
N ALA A 252 23.17 6.14 24.51
CA ALA A 252 24.21 5.85 25.52
C ALA A 252 25.62 6.11 24.95
N GLY A 253 25.94 5.57 23.76
CA GLY A 253 27.23 5.83 23.13
C GLY A 253 27.52 7.32 22.82
N LYS A 254 26.48 8.12 22.61
CA LYS A 254 26.64 9.60 22.48
C LYS A 254 26.81 10.30 23.83
N LEU A 255 26.32 9.69 24.89
CA LEU A 255 26.38 10.25 26.26
C LEU A 255 27.61 9.79 27.04
N ASP A 256 28.43 8.87 26.52
CA ASP A 256 29.69 8.42 27.16
C ASP A 256 30.67 9.57 27.51
N LYS A 257 30.49 10.73 26.88
CA LYS A 257 31.24 11.94 27.20
C LYS A 257 30.77 12.64 28.48
N PHE A 258 29.61 12.26 28.99
CA PHE A 258 29.03 12.81 30.22
C PHE A 258 29.30 11.88 31.43
N ASN A 259 30.53 11.37 31.56
CA ASN A 259 30.93 10.64 32.76
C ASN A 259 30.77 11.51 33.98
N VAL A 260 29.67 11.36 34.71
CA VAL A 260 29.47 11.91 36.03
C VAL A 260 30.06 10.88 36.99
N ALA A 261 31.21 11.19 37.55
CA ALA A 261 31.87 10.44 38.61
C ALA A 261 30.99 10.42 39.87
#